data_23824526a123f623c344af0f4c11abaf
#
_entry.id   23824526a123f623c344af0f4c11abaf
#
_cell.length_a   1.000
_cell.length_b   1.000
_cell.length_c   1.000
_cell.angle_alpha   90.00
_cell.angle_beta   90.00
_cell.angle_gamma   90.00
#
_symmetry.space_group_name_H-M   'P 1'
#
loop_
_entity.id
_entity.type
_entity.pdbx_description
1 polymer ?
#
loop_
_entity_poly.entity_id
_entity_poly.type
_entity_poly.pdbx_seq_one_letter_code
_entity_poly.pdbx_strand_id
1 'polypeptide(L)'
;MGKPVTMTENRLAIRRAFLDCKINAVCGYPGIGKTYLTMIHPTFIDGFFSKQYYTDKKKGIVNPDFPENYARFCAEAMERGQIVVCAMHPKAREVFDSLGMSYLMIYPNENERDRYFTIYDTRPDEREWIELNKSTWDTKIDSIRNAKIPTHCFKDEIPTGLNLTEYLEGLNIFDPEDLLNTLLRKIAVEPVPKEVQWWEAQGRFENLIEAEFRRGGDYQAVLR
;
A
#
# COMPACT_ATOMS: atom_id res chain seq x y z
N MET A 1 7.83 -4.71 -19.44
CA MET A 1 7.89 -3.25 -19.20
C MET A 1 6.49 -2.75 -18.93
N GLY A 2 6.25 -2.18 -17.73
CA GLY A 2 4.95 -1.57 -17.38
C GLY A 2 4.63 -0.36 -18.28
N LYS A 3 3.35 -0.01 -18.37
CA LYS A 3 2.93 1.21 -19.06
C LYS A 3 3.52 2.43 -18.36
N PRO A 4 4.08 3.42 -19.09
CA PRO A 4 4.67 4.59 -18.46
C PRO A 4 3.62 5.42 -17.70
N VAL A 5 3.95 5.82 -16.48
CA VAL A 5 3.14 6.75 -15.68
C VAL A 5 3.71 8.17 -15.87
N THR A 6 2.85 9.11 -16.28
CA THR A 6 3.25 10.51 -16.35
C THR A 6 3.60 11.04 -14.97
N MET A 7 4.83 11.51 -14.79
CA MET A 7 5.33 12.02 -13.52
C MET A 7 4.90 13.48 -13.32
N THR A 8 3.88 13.68 -12.47
CA THR A 8 3.47 15.00 -11.98
C THR A 8 4.25 15.35 -10.70
N GLU A 9 4.20 16.60 -10.25
CA GLU A 9 4.82 17.00 -8.97
C GLU A 9 4.30 16.16 -7.79
N ASN A 10 2.98 15.90 -7.76
CA ASN A 10 2.38 15.03 -6.74
C ASN A 10 2.96 13.61 -6.78
N ARG A 11 3.10 13.02 -7.97
CA ARG A 11 3.67 11.67 -8.14
C ARG A 11 5.16 11.62 -7.82
N LEU A 12 5.90 12.66 -8.12
CA LEU A 12 7.30 12.79 -7.69
C LEU A 12 7.41 12.85 -6.16
N ALA A 13 6.49 13.58 -5.49
CA ALA A 13 6.44 13.63 -4.04
C ALA A 13 6.07 12.27 -3.42
N ILE A 14 5.08 11.55 -3.99
CA ILE A 14 4.71 10.20 -3.60
C ILE A 14 5.89 9.24 -3.77
N ARG A 15 6.54 9.23 -4.94
CA ARG A 15 7.74 8.42 -5.21
C ARG A 15 8.81 8.67 -4.15
N ARG A 16 9.15 9.94 -3.91
CA ARG A 16 10.14 10.31 -2.88
C ARG A 16 9.75 9.82 -1.50
N ALA A 17 8.47 9.95 -1.11
CA ALA A 17 7.99 9.49 0.18
C ALA A 17 8.10 7.96 0.35
N PHE A 18 7.89 7.18 -0.72
CA PHE A 18 8.16 5.73 -0.70
C PHE A 18 9.64 5.44 -0.55
N LEU A 19 10.50 6.06 -1.36
CA LEU A 19 11.95 5.85 -1.30
C LEU A 19 12.57 6.29 0.04
N ASP A 20 12.03 7.33 0.66
CA ASP A 20 12.41 7.75 2.01
C ASP A 20 11.80 6.85 3.11
N CYS A 21 11.08 5.78 2.76
CA CYS A 21 10.34 4.90 3.69
C CYS A 21 9.40 5.67 4.63
N LYS A 22 8.78 6.74 4.14
CA LYS A 22 7.81 7.54 4.90
C LYS A 22 6.38 7.02 4.76
N ILE A 23 6.05 6.32 3.66
CA ILE A 23 4.72 5.74 3.46
C ILE A 23 4.61 4.45 4.28
N ASN A 24 3.64 4.43 5.21
CA ASN A 24 3.36 3.30 6.09
C ASN A 24 2.12 2.52 5.65
N ALA A 25 1.22 3.14 4.88
CA ALA A 25 0.02 2.46 4.40
C ALA A 25 -0.39 2.92 3.00
N VAL A 26 -1.09 2.03 2.28
CA VAL A 26 -1.77 2.30 1.00
C VAL A 26 -3.25 1.97 1.14
N CYS A 27 -4.09 3.00 1.07
CA CYS A 27 -5.54 2.89 1.09
C CYS A 27 -6.06 2.82 -0.35
N GLY A 28 -6.41 1.63 -0.81
CA GLY A 28 -6.83 1.41 -2.19
C GLY A 28 -8.33 1.21 -2.37
N TYR A 29 -8.86 1.75 -3.47
CA TYR A 29 -10.25 1.56 -3.88
C TYR A 29 -10.59 0.05 -4.06
N PRO A 30 -11.86 -0.38 -3.88
CA PRO A 30 -12.27 -1.74 -4.21
C PRO A 30 -11.93 -2.12 -5.67
N GLY A 31 -11.37 -3.30 -5.90
CA GLY A 31 -11.02 -3.77 -7.26
C GLY A 31 -9.70 -3.25 -7.83
N ILE A 32 -8.98 -2.35 -7.14
CA ILE A 32 -7.76 -1.70 -7.65
C ILE A 32 -6.52 -2.62 -7.72
N GLY A 33 -6.58 -3.86 -7.17
CA GLY A 33 -5.46 -4.81 -7.20
C GLY A 33 -4.68 -4.94 -5.89
N LYS A 34 -5.24 -4.53 -4.74
CA LYS A 34 -4.57 -4.63 -3.42
C LYS A 34 -4.03 -6.02 -3.08
N THR A 35 -4.88 -7.04 -3.21
CA THR A 35 -4.49 -8.42 -2.92
C THR A 35 -3.35 -8.90 -3.82
N TYR A 36 -3.39 -8.53 -5.11
CA TYR A 36 -2.32 -8.87 -6.03
C TYR A 36 -0.99 -8.23 -5.61
N LEU A 37 -1.02 -6.93 -5.25
CA LEU A 37 0.17 -6.23 -4.74
C LEU A 37 0.80 -6.95 -3.54
N THR A 38 -0.02 -7.35 -2.56
CA THR A 38 0.48 -8.03 -1.35
C THR A 38 0.97 -9.46 -1.60
N MET A 39 0.55 -10.09 -2.70
CA MET A 39 1.02 -11.42 -3.09
C MET A 39 2.41 -11.39 -3.74
N ILE A 40 2.73 -10.32 -4.49
CA ILE A 40 3.97 -10.27 -5.28
C ILE A 40 5.07 -9.39 -4.65
N HIS A 41 4.71 -8.53 -3.72
CA HIS A 41 5.67 -7.65 -3.05
C HIS A 41 5.60 -7.84 -1.52
N PRO A 42 6.54 -8.57 -0.92
CA PRO A 42 6.49 -8.94 0.51
C PRO A 42 6.59 -7.75 1.48
N THR A 43 7.06 -6.60 1.00
CA THR A 43 7.06 -5.34 1.78
C THR A 43 5.63 -4.83 2.03
N PHE A 44 4.67 -5.23 1.20
CA PHE A 44 3.27 -4.85 1.32
C PHE A 44 2.48 -5.98 1.98
N ILE A 45 1.77 -5.69 3.06
CA ILE A 45 0.95 -6.68 3.76
C ILE A 45 -0.53 -6.31 3.70
N ASP A 46 -1.41 -7.31 3.60
CA ASP A 46 -2.85 -7.08 3.70
C ASP A 46 -3.20 -6.60 5.11
N GLY A 47 -3.83 -5.45 5.20
CA GLY A 47 -4.27 -4.86 6.46
C GLY A 47 -5.42 -5.61 7.12
N PHE A 48 -6.07 -6.55 6.44
CA PHE A 48 -7.18 -7.36 6.96
C PHE A 48 -8.25 -6.55 7.72
N PHE A 49 -8.44 -5.28 7.34
CA PHE A 49 -9.26 -4.32 8.09
C PHE A 49 -10.64 -4.88 8.46
N SER A 50 -11.34 -5.51 7.53
CA SER A 50 -12.66 -6.09 7.82
C SER A 50 -12.63 -7.17 8.90
N LYS A 51 -11.55 -7.95 8.99
CA LYS A 51 -11.37 -8.99 10.02
C LYS A 51 -11.01 -8.40 11.39
N GLN A 52 -10.34 -7.25 11.39
CA GLN A 52 -10.00 -6.54 12.62
C GLN A 52 -11.17 -5.72 13.15
N TYR A 53 -11.96 -5.14 12.24
CA TYR A 53 -13.06 -4.24 12.56
C TYR A 53 -14.35 -4.97 12.96
N TYR A 54 -14.65 -6.14 12.36
CA TYR A 54 -15.86 -6.91 12.65
C TYR A 54 -15.55 -8.26 13.31
N THR A 55 -16.33 -8.62 14.33
CA THR A 55 -16.44 -10.02 14.80
C THR A 55 -17.43 -10.81 13.96
N ASP A 56 -18.50 -10.16 13.47
CA ASP A 56 -19.45 -10.72 12.52
C ASP A 56 -19.81 -9.64 11.49
N LYS A 57 -19.13 -9.67 10.33
CA LYS A 57 -19.36 -8.70 9.25
C LYS A 57 -20.77 -8.77 8.68
N LYS A 58 -21.39 -9.98 8.59
CA LYS A 58 -22.73 -10.16 8.05
C LYS A 58 -23.80 -9.52 8.90
N LYS A 59 -23.60 -9.53 10.22
CA LYS A 59 -24.50 -8.88 11.20
C LYS A 59 -24.09 -7.45 11.52
N GLY A 60 -22.98 -6.96 10.96
CA GLY A 60 -22.45 -5.62 11.26
C GLY A 60 -21.94 -5.47 12.70
N ILE A 61 -21.60 -6.59 13.38
CA ILE A 61 -21.11 -6.55 14.77
C ILE A 61 -19.66 -6.11 14.77
N VAL A 62 -19.41 -4.92 15.33
CA VAL A 62 -18.05 -4.36 15.47
C VAL A 62 -17.29 -5.12 16.55
N ASN A 63 -16.00 -5.35 16.30
CA ASN A 63 -15.11 -5.96 17.27
C ASN A 63 -14.92 -5.04 18.49
N PRO A 64 -15.20 -5.50 19.72
CA PRO A 64 -15.03 -4.67 20.92
C PRO A 64 -13.58 -4.25 21.16
N ASP A 65 -12.60 -4.98 20.62
CA ASP A 65 -11.17 -4.65 20.73
C ASP A 65 -10.72 -3.61 19.70
N PHE A 66 -11.59 -3.15 18.80
CA PHE A 66 -11.30 -2.08 17.87
C PHE A 66 -11.46 -0.71 18.57
N PRO A 67 -10.54 0.25 18.40
CA PRO A 67 -9.44 0.31 17.42
C PRO A 67 -8.10 -0.27 17.87
N GLU A 68 -7.93 -0.69 19.12
CA GLU A 68 -6.67 -1.07 19.74
C GLU A 68 -6.00 -2.28 19.06
N ASN A 69 -6.80 -3.29 18.66
CA ASN A 69 -6.31 -4.46 17.94
C ASN A 69 -5.70 -4.07 16.59
N TYR A 70 -6.34 -3.14 15.86
CA TYR A 70 -5.87 -2.68 14.56
C TYR A 70 -4.66 -1.75 14.69
N ALA A 71 -4.65 -0.88 15.70
CA ALA A 71 -3.52 -0.02 16.00
C ALA A 71 -2.26 -0.84 16.31
N ARG A 72 -2.38 -1.90 17.12
CA ARG A 72 -1.27 -2.83 17.41
C ARG A 72 -0.75 -3.51 16.15
N PHE A 73 -1.64 -4.04 15.30
CA PHE A 73 -1.27 -4.63 14.02
C PHE A 73 -0.49 -3.64 13.14
N CYS A 74 -0.96 -2.40 13.04
CA CYS A 74 -0.29 -1.36 12.25
C CYS A 74 1.08 -0.99 12.82
N ALA A 75 1.19 -0.84 14.14
CA ALA A 75 2.47 -0.56 14.81
C ALA A 75 3.50 -1.67 14.56
N GLU A 76 3.10 -2.93 14.73
CA GLU A 76 3.96 -4.09 14.43
C GLU A 76 4.39 -4.14 12.96
N ALA A 77 3.52 -3.77 12.02
CA ALA A 77 3.86 -3.67 10.61
C ALA A 77 4.92 -2.59 10.36
N MET A 78 4.75 -1.41 10.98
CA MET A 78 5.72 -0.31 10.87
C MET A 78 7.09 -0.70 11.43
N GLU A 79 7.14 -1.37 12.59
CA GLU A 79 8.37 -1.87 13.21
C GLU A 79 9.13 -2.84 12.29
N ARG A 80 8.39 -3.64 11.51
CA ARG A 80 8.97 -4.56 10.51
C ARG A 80 9.31 -3.89 9.19
N GLY A 81 9.10 -2.57 9.05
CA GLY A 81 9.28 -1.84 7.80
C GLY A 81 8.31 -2.25 6.69
N GLN A 82 7.16 -2.82 7.06
CA GLN A 82 6.12 -3.24 6.12
C GLN A 82 5.11 -2.12 5.89
N ILE A 83 4.51 -2.13 4.70
CA ILE A 83 3.48 -1.16 4.29
C ILE A 83 2.12 -1.84 4.33
N VAL A 84 1.21 -1.32 5.15
CA VAL A 84 -0.15 -1.85 5.31
C VAL A 84 -1.00 -1.49 4.10
N VAL A 85 -1.55 -2.47 3.41
CA VAL A 85 -2.47 -2.27 2.28
C VAL A 85 -3.90 -2.55 2.73
N CYS A 86 -4.77 -1.56 2.68
CA CYS A 86 -6.14 -1.72 3.16
C CYS A 86 -7.19 -1.07 2.24
N ALA A 87 -8.46 -1.29 2.55
CA ALA A 87 -9.57 -0.56 1.93
C ALA A 87 -9.61 0.90 2.45
N MET A 88 -10.19 1.79 1.65
CA MET A 88 -10.39 3.21 2.00
C MET A 88 -11.50 3.41 3.05
N HIS A 89 -11.39 2.75 4.18
CA HIS A 89 -12.40 2.88 5.24
C HIS A 89 -12.04 4.03 6.19
N PRO A 90 -12.98 4.94 6.53
CA PRO A 90 -12.70 6.07 7.43
C PRO A 90 -12.09 5.62 8.76
N LYS A 91 -12.61 4.55 9.36
CA LYS A 91 -12.11 4.02 10.62
C LYS A 91 -10.66 3.48 10.56
N ALA A 92 -10.22 2.98 9.41
CA ALA A 92 -8.81 2.61 9.24
C ALA A 92 -7.92 3.86 9.25
N ARG A 93 -8.36 4.94 8.58
CA ARG A 93 -7.61 6.20 8.53
C ARG A 93 -7.55 6.89 9.91
N GLU A 94 -8.63 6.83 10.70
CA GLU A 94 -8.62 7.32 12.08
C GLU A 94 -7.52 6.64 12.92
N VAL A 95 -7.30 5.34 12.74
CA VAL A 95 -6.20 4.61 13.39
C VAL A 95 -4.85 5.07 12.84
N PHE A 96 -4.70 5.22 11.52
CA PHE A 96 -3.45 5.72 10.92
C PHE A 96 -3.10 7.12 11.42
N ASP A 97 -4.09 8.01 11.46
CA ASP A 97 -3.91 9.38 11.96
C ASP A 97 -3.49 9.38 13.44
N SER A 98 -4.08 8.50 14.27
CA SER A 98 -3.73 8.38 15.69
C SER A 98 -2.30 7.85 15.93
N LEU A 99 -1.77 7.06 15.00
CA LEU A 99 -0.41 6.54 15.03
C LEU A 99 0.62 7.44 14.30
N GLY A 100 0.17 8.56 13.71
CA GLY A 100 1.03 9.43 12.90
C GLY A 100 1.53 8.78 11.61
N MET A 101 0.84 7.76 11.11
CA MET A 101 1.21 7.05 9.88
C MET A 101 0.99 7.93 8.66
N SER A 102 1.99 8.00 7.77
CA SER A 102 1.79 8.55 6.43
C SER A 102 1.18 7.49 5.51
N TYR A 103 0.15 7.86 4.77
CA TYR A 103 -0.52 6.94 3.85
C TYR A 103 -0.77 7.56 2.48
N LEU A 104 -0.89 6.70 1.48
CA LEU A 104 -1.33 7.02 0.14
C LEU A 104 -2.77 6.55 -0.05
N MET A 105 -3.70 7.47 -0.36
CA MET A 105 -5.04 7.13 -0.86
C MET A 105 -4.99 7.08 -2.39
N ILE A 106 -5.35 5.93 -2.96
CA ILE A 106 -5.31 5.70 -4.39
C ILE A 106 -6.66 5.19 -4.92
N TYR A 107 -7.19 5.85 -5.94
CA TYR A 107 -8.51 5.55 -6.50
C TYR A 107 -8.48 5.60 -8.04
N PRO A 108 -9.43 4.92 -8.72
CA PRO A 108 -9.49 4.91 -10.18
C PRO A 108 -9.95 6.25 -10.76
N ASN A 109 -9.58 6.50 -12.00
CA ASN A 109 -10.19 7.54 -12.81
C ASN A 109 -11.70 7.26 -13.00
N GLU A 110 -12.54 8.30 -13.01
CA GLU A 110 -13.99 8.16 -13.17
C GLU A 110 -14.39 7.48 -14.49
N ASN A 111 -13.59 7.65 -15.55
CA ASN A 111 -13.80 7.01 -16.85
C ASN A 111 -13.54 5.50 -16.85
N GLU A 112 -13.02 4.94 -15.75
CA GLU A 112 -12.77 3.50 -15.57
C GLU A 112 -14.00 2.73 -15.05
N ARG A 113 -15.15 3.37 -14.88
CA ARG A 113 -16.36 2.78 -14.31
C ARG A 113 -16.68 1.41 -14.92
N ASP A 114 -16.81 1.32 -16.24
CA ASP A 114 -17.22 0.10 -16.93
C ASP A 114 -16.19 -1.03 -16.75
N ARG A 115 -14.90 -0.69 -16.75
CA ARG A 115 -13.83 -1.65 -16.45
C ARG A 115 -13.95 -2.20 -15.03
N TYR A 116 -14.19 -1.33 -14.04
CA TYR A 116 -14.35 -1.78 -12.65
C TYR A 116 -15.64 -2.58 -12.45
N PHE A 117 -16.71 -2.24 -13.13
CA PHE A 117 -17.95 -3.00 -13.08
C PHE A 117 -17.76 -4.41 -13.66
N THR A 118 -16.99 -4.54 -14.76
CA THR A 118 -16.59 -5.84 -15.29
C THR A 118 -15.76 -6.63 -14.28
N ILE A 119 -14.77 -5.98 -13.62
CA ILE A 119 -13.98 -6.61 -12.57
C ILE A 119 -14.87 -7.10 -11.42
N TYR A 120 -15.86 -6.32 -10.99
CA TYR A 120 -16.77 -6.74 -9.92
C TYR A 120 -17.62 -7.94 -10.32
N ASP A 121 -18.10 -8.01 -11.56
CA ASP A 121 -18.92 -9.12 -12.06
C ASP A 121 -18.13 -10.45 -12.16
N THR A 122 -16.81 -10.40 -12.26
CA THR A 122 -15.95 -11.59 -12.29
C THR A 122 -15.50 -12.08 -10.91
N ARG A 123 -15.82 -11.34 -9.84
CA ARG A 123 -15.39 -11.69 -8.49
C ARG A 123 -16.36 -12.68 -7.83
N PRO A 124 -15.83 -13.56 -6.95
CA PRO A 124 -16.66 -14.47 -6.15
C PRO A 124 -17.32 -13.77 -4.94
N ASP A 125 -17.36 -12.44 -4.94
CA ASP A 125 -17.93 -11.65 -3.85
C ASP A 125 -19.47 -11.79 -3.79
N GLU A 126 -20.05 -11.51 -2.63
CA GLU A 126 -21.49 -11.52 -2.45
C GLU A 126 -22.15 -10.48 -3.37
N ARG A 127 -23.25 -10.84 -4.02
CA ARG A 127 -23.98 -9.99 -4.98
C ARG A 127 -24.33 -8.62 -4.40
N GLU A 128 -24.74 -8.57 -3.14
CA GLU A 128 -25.06 -7.32 -2.43
C GLU A 128 -23.86 -6.38 -2.38
N TRP A 129 -22.65 -6.91 -2.15
CA TRP A 129 -21.42 -6.13 -2.16
C TRP A 129 -21.11 -5.56 -3.55
N ILE A 130 -21.33 -6.35 -4.61
CA ILE A 130 -21.13 -5.91 -6.00
C ILE A 130 -22.09 -4.77 -6.32
N GLU A 131 -23.39 -4.95 -6.08
CA GLU A 131 -24.42 -3.94 -6.34
C GLU A 131 -24.17 -2.65 -5.53
N LEU A 132 -23.79 -2.77 -4.27
CA LEU A 132 -23.44 -1.61 -3.43
C LEU A 132 -22.25 -0.84 -4.02
N ASN A 133 -21.20 -1.53 -4.49
CA ASN A 133 -20.04 -0.85 -5.06
C ASN A 133 -20.37 -0.19 -6.41
N LYS A 134 -21.22 -0.81 -7.23
CA LYS A 134 -21.69 -0.23 -8.48
C LYS A 134 -22.58 0.99 -8.26
N SER A 135 -23.57 0.89 -7.39
CA SER A 135 -24.53 1.98 -7.13
C SER A 135 -23.92 3.19 -6.43
N THR A 136 -22.83 2.99 -5.69
CA THR A 136 -22.13 4.06 -4.95
C THR A 136 -20.85 4.53 -5.62
N TRP A 137 -20.57 4.15 -6.86
CA TRP A 137 -19.31 4.46 -7.56
C TRP A 137 -19.00 5.96 -7.55
N ASP A 138 -19.88 6.78 -8.12
CA ASP A 138 -19.64 8.22 -8.24
C ASP A 138 -19.50 8.89 -6.87
N THR A 139 -20.42 8.60 -5.97
CA THR A 139 -20.40 9.15 -4.60
C THR A 139 -19.10 8.80 -3.86
N LYS A 140 -18.57 7.58 -4.05
CA LYS A 140 -17.30 7.17 -3.44
C LYS A 140 -16.11 7.91 -4.06
N ILE A 141 -16.05 7.98 -5.38
CA ILE A 141 -14.97 8.71 -6.09
C ILE A 141 -14.93 10.17 -5.64
N ASP A 142 -16.09 10.85 -5.64
CA ASP A 142 -16.20 12.24 -5.20
C ASP A 142 -15.83 12.41 -3.74
N SER A 143 -16.28 11.51 -2.87
CA SER A 143 -15.92 11.53 -1.45
C SER A 143 -14.40 11.42 -1.25
N ILE A 144 -13.73 10.56 -2.02
CA ILE A 144 -12.28 10.39 -1.92
C ILE A 144 -11.56 11.62 -2.51
N ARG A 145 -11.99 12.08 -3.68
CA ARG A 145 -11.42 13.26 -4.35
C ARG A 145 -11.46 14.49 -3.45
N ASN A 146 -12.57 14.69 -2.73
CA ASN A 146 -12.79 15.83 -1.84
C ASN A 146 -12.34 15.60 -0.40
N ALA A 147 -11.87 14.39 -0.04
CA ALA A 147 -11.43 14.09 1.32
C ALA A 147 -10.26 15.00 1.72
N LYS A 148 -10.38 15.61 2.90
CA LYS A 148 -9.24 16.25 3.57
C LYS A 148 -8.35 15.17 4.17
N ILE A 149 -7.05 15.27 3.93
CA ILE A 149 -6.04 14.37 4.47
C ILE A 149 -4.95 15.20 5.17
N PRO A 150 -4.23 14.63 6.14
CA PRO A 150 -3.07 15.27 6.76
C PRO A 150 -2.01 15.66 5.71
N THR A 151 -1.23 16.70 5.99
CA THR A 151 -0.22 17.25 5.06
C THR A 151 0.93 16.28 4.75
N HIS A 152 1.16 15.27 5.61
CA HIS A 152 2.15 14.21 5.42
C HIS A 152 1.59 12.99 4.68
N CYS A 153 0.32 13.01 4.30
CA CYS A 153 -0.35 11.96 3.54
C CYS A 153 -0.53 12.39 2.08
N PHE A 154 -0.77 11.40 1.22
CA PHE A 154 -0.88 11.60 -0.22
C PHE A 154 -2.20 11.06 -0.75
N LYS A 155 -2.63 11.63 -1.87
CA LYS A 155 -3.80 11.18 -2.60
C LYS A 155 -3.50 11.29 -4.10
N ASP A 156 -3.75 10.23 -4.86
CA ASP A 156 -3.60 10.28 -6.31
C ASP A 156 -4.66 9.43 -7.02
N GLU A 157 -4.94 9.81 -8.23
CA GLU A 157 -5.82 9.10 -9.15
C GLU A 157 -4.98 8.19 -10.05
N ILE A 158 -5.33 6.91 -10.09
CA ILE A 158 -4.61 5.95 -10.93
C ILE A 158 -4.88 6.24 -12.41
N PRO A 159 -3.84 6.28 -13.26
CA PRO A 159 -4.05 6.45 -14.70
C PRO A 159 -4.90 5.34 -15.30
N THR A 160 -5.67 5.70 -16.32
CA THR A 160 -6.56 4.80 -17.06
C THR A 160 -5.85 3.52 -17.50
N GLY A 161 -6.47 2.39 -17.24
CA GLY A 161 -6.01 1.06 -17.66
C GLY A 161 -4.89 0.46 -16.80
N LEU A 162 -4.48 1.11 -15.70
CA LEU A 162 -3.53 0.55 -14.73
C LEU A 162 -4.24 -0.07 -13.53
N ASN A 163 -3.60 -1.06 -12.90
CA ASN A 163 -3.90 -1.50 -11.55
C ASN A 163 -2.91 -0.88 -10.55
N LEU A 164 -3.10 -1.13 -9.25
CA LEU A 164 -2.27 -0.55 -8.20
C LEU A 164 -0.80 -0.92 -8.34
N THR A 165 -0.50 -2.17 -8.68
CA THR A 165 0.89 -2.64 -8.85
C THR A 165 1.55 -1.95 -10.04
N GLU A 166 0.90 -1.94 -11.20
CA GLU A 166 1.42 -1.27 -12.41
C GLU A 166 1.64 0.23 -12.18
N TYR A 167 0.77 0.87 -11.39
CA TYR A 167 0.95 2.27 -10.99
C TYR A 167 2.20 2.47 -10.14
N LEU A 168 2.40 1.66 -9.10
CA LEU A 168 3.56 1.76 -8.22
C LEU A 168 4.87 1.40 -8.94
N GLU A 169 4.85 0.40 -9.83
CA GLU A 169 5.96 0.08 -10.75
C GLU A 169 6.28 1.26 -11.66
N GLY A 170 5.26 1.90 -12.23
CA GLY A 170 5.42 3.07 -13.08
C GLY A 170 5.95 4.31 -12.34
N LEU A 171 5.84 4.37 -11.02
CA LEU A 171 6.52 5.36 -10.17
C LEU A 171 7.99 5.00 -9.89
N ASN A 172 8.46 3.83 -10.32
CA ASN A 172 9.80 3.28 -10.03
C ASN A 172 10.13 3.21 -8.53
N ILE A 173 9.13 2.89 -7.69
CA ILE A 173 9.35 2.72 -6.24
C ILE A 173 10.03 1.40 -5.89
N PHE A 174 10.07 0.47 -6.84
CA PHE A 174 10.69 -0.85 -6.73
C PHE A 174 12.05 -0.91 -7.44
N ASP A 175 12.62 0.24 -7.80
CA ASP A 175 13.94 0.29 -8.40
C ASP A 175 15.00 -0.20 -7.37
N PRO A 176 15.70 -1.31 -7.65
CA PRO A 176 16.66 -1.89 -6.72
C PRO A 176 17.78 -0.91 -6.35
N GLU A 177 18.22 -0.06 -7.28
CA GLU A 177 19.29 0.92 -7.03
C GLU A 177 18.82 2.04 -6.10
N ASP A 178 17.61 2.56 -6.33
CA ASP A 178 17.02 3.58 -5.44
C ASP A 178 16.73 3.01 -4.04
N LEU A 179 16.28 1.76 -3.95
CA LEU A 179 16.04 1.08 -2.68
C LEU A 179 17.35 0.87 -1.91
N LEU A 180 18.40 0.38 -2.58
CA LEU A 180 19.73 0.19 -2.01
C LEU A 180 20.32 1.52 -1.53
N ASN A 181 20.26 2.58 -2.34
CA ASN A 181 20.74 3.90 -1.97
C ASN A 181 20.01 4.48 -0.75
N THR A 182 18.70 4.22 -0.64
CA THR A 182 17.88 4.63 0.51
C THR A 182 18.27 3.87 1.77
N LEU A 183 18.51 2.57 1.68
CA LEU A 183 18.98 1.73 2.78
C LEU A 183 20.38 2.17 3.23
N LEU A 184 21.30 2.42 2.30
CA LEU A 184 22.66 2.89 2.59
C LEU A 184 22.66 4.27 3.28
N ARG A 185 21.79 5.19 2.86
CA ARG A 185 21.61 6.50 3.51
C ARG A 185 21.09 6.36 4.94
N LYS A 186 20.15 5.46 5.22
CA LYS A 186 19.63 5.20 6.57
C LYS A 186 20.70 4.62 7.48
N ILE A 187 21.49 3.66 6.98
CA ILE A 187 22.62 3.08 7.72
C ILE A 187 23.68 4.14 8.05
N ALA A 188 23.90 5.10 7.16
CA ALA A 188 24.89 6.16 7.34
C ALA A 188 24.48 7.26 8.34
N VAL A 189 23.18 7.42 8.63
CA VAL A 189 22.65 8.51 9.47
C VAL A 189 22.40 8.08 10.92
N GLU A 190 22.21 6.81 11.21
CA GLU A 190 22.04 6.32 12.58
C GLU A 190 23.37 5.83 13.18
N PRO A 191 23.80 6.35 14.35
CA PRO A 191 24.95 5.80 15.07
C PRO A 191 24.56 4.42 15.62
N VAL A 192 25.07 3.41 14.94
CA VAL A 192 24.77 1.99 15.19
C VAL A 192 25.45 1.51 16.47
N PRO A 193 24.74 0.96 17.47
CA PRO A 193 25.36 0.12 18.49
C PRO A 193 25.97 -1.11 17.79
N LYS A 194 27.29 -1.34 17.98
CA LYS A 194 28.13 -2.18 17.10
C LYS A 194 27.77 -3.67 17.01
N GLU A 195 26.86 -4.21 17.83
CA GLU A 195 26.69 -5.65 17.96
C GLU A 195 25.30 -6.21 17.52
N VAL A 196 24.24 -5.40 17.53
CA VAL A 196 22.87 -5.88 17.21
C VAL A 196 22.49 -5.65 15.73
N GLN A 197 23.09 -4.68 15.10
CA GLN A 197 22.60 -4.15 13.81
C GLN A 197 23.13 -4.87 12.58
N TRP A 198 24.25 -5.59 12.68
CA TRP A 198 24.80 -6.32 11.54
C TRP A 198 23.88 -7.45 11.10
N TRP A 199 23.31 -8.19 12.05
CA TRP A 199 22.39 -9.29 11.79
C TRP A 199 21.03 -8.84 11.26
N GLU A 200 20.49 -7.72 11.74
CA GLU A 200 19.24 -7.16 11.24
C GLU A 200 19.40 -6.58 9.85
N ALA A 201 20.48 -5.88 9.58
CA ALA A 201 20.81 -5.37 8.25
C ALA A 201 21.03 -6.52 7.26
N GLN A 202 21.72 -7.60 7.66
CA GLN A 202 21.94 -8.79 6.85
C GLN A 202 20.63 -9.53 6.59
N GLY A 203 19.76 -9.73 7.58
CA GLY A 203 18.47 -10.37 7.39
C GLY A 203 17.52 -9.59 6.48
N ARG A 204 17.54 -8.26 6.53
CA ARG A 204 16.78 -7.40 5.59
C ARG A 204 17.36 -7.46 4.18
N PHE A 205 18.67 -7.51 4.04
CA PHE A 205 19.36 -7.63 2.76
C PHE A 205 19.12 -9.01 2.13
N GLU A 206 19.19 -10.08 2.90
CA GLU A 206 18.90 -11.44 2.45
C GLU A 206 17.43 -11.59 2.00
N ASN A 207 16.48 -11.01 2.71
CA ASN A 207 15.07 -10.98 2.32
C ASN A 207 14.83 -10.19 1.02
N LEU A 208 15.56 -9.10 0.80
CA LEU A 208 15.49 -8.32 -0.45
C LEU A 208 16.08 -9.09 -1.62
N ILE A 209 17.23 -9.74 -1.43
CA ILE A 209 17.87 -10.59 -2.42
C ILE A 209 16.98 -11.79 -2.75
N GLU A 210 16.39 -12.45 -1.75
CA GLU A 210 15.49 -13.58 -1.95
C GLU A 210 14.21 -13.17 -2.70
N ALA A 211 13.67 -11.99 -2.41
CA ALA A 211 12.52 -11.45 -3.13
C ALA A 211 12.85 -11.17 -4.61
N GLU A 212 14.04 -10.67 -4.90
CA GLU A 212 14.51 -10.38 -6.27
C GLU A 212 14.83 -11.68 -7.02
N PHE A 213 15.41 -12.68 -6.36
CA PHE A 213 15.65 -14.01 -6.91
C PHE A 213 14.34 -14.71 -7.32
N ARG A 214 13.29 -14.60 -6.49
CA ARG A 214 11.94 -15.14 -6.83
C ARG A 214 11.29 -14.46 -8.03
N ARG A 215 11.74 -13.25 -8.40
CA ARG A 215 11.30 -12.53 -9.62
C ARG A 215 12.07 -12.92 -10.88
N GLY A 216 13.05 -13.82 -10.79
CA GLY A 216 13.90 -14.23 -11.93
C GLY A 216 15.00 -13.21 -12.28
N GLY A 217 15.35 -12.33 -11.33
CA GLY A 217 16.46 -11.40 -11.48
C GLY A 217 17.83 -12.09 -11.48
N ASP A 218 18.80 -11.53 -12.20
CA ASP A 218 20.16 -12.03 -12.24
C ASP A 218 20.93 -11.62 -10.98
N TYR A 219 21.12 -12.57 -10.07
CA TYR A 219 21.84 -12.39 -8.80
C TYR A 219 23.26 -11.82 -8.97
N GLN A 220 23.93 -12.11 -10.08
CA GLN A 220 25.29 -11.63 -10.37
C GLN A 220 25.32 -10.13 -10.70
N ALA A 221 24.22 -9.53 -11.13
CA ALA A 221 24.14 -8.12 -11.43
C ALA A 221 23.98 -7.23 -10.15
N VAL A 222 23.50 -7.82 -9.06
CA VAL A 222 23.27 -7.10 -7.78
C VAL A 222 24.55 -7.02 -6.92
N LEU A 223 25.52 -7.90 -7.15
CA LEU A 223 26.79 -7.98 -6.38
C LEU A 223 27.98 -7.33 -7.08
N ARG A 224 27.80 -6.70 -8.22
CA ARG A 224 28.83 -5.94 -8.95
C ARG A 224 28.60 -4.45 -8.79
#